data_1b2d9b4110ed1e458a7838464314064c
#
_entry.id   1b2d9b4110ed1e458a7838464314064c
#
_cell.length_a   1.000
_cell.length_b   1.000
_cell.length_c   1.000
_cell.angle_alpha   90.00
_cell.angle_beta   90.00
_cell.angle_gamma   90.00
#
_symmetry.space_group_name_H-M   'P 1'
#
loop_
_entity.id
_entity.type
_entity.pdbx_description
1 polymer ?
#
loop_
_entity_poly.entity_id
_entity_poly.type
_entity_poly.pdbx_seq_one_letter_code
_entity_poly.pdbx_strand_id
1 'polypeptide(L)'
;MSVRELIIVGAGPSGLSAAIAAKKRGIDCQIVEQGVLVNSIYRFPPQMVFFTTPELLEIGGLPFVSPYDKPTRAEALRYYRKVADTFDLQIAFDERVLAVTRDEDERMFELETRSSKGVRRVRLARHVIFAIGYYDHPVRLGVPGEDLPHVSHYFGDSHLHYRQNVVVVGGGNSAAEAALLLHRSGAHVTLVHRHPTLKRTIKYWVRPDIENRIKEGSIAARFSTCVIEVRPTSVVVRQIPDEAAATDDEAARQRELFADADASRAPASALVAPGPSDGPAVNEVPADAVYLLTGYRADSDLLCRAGIRLNEREAPMLDPRTFETNVPGIFVAGGAIAGKDTGTIFIENGRFHGDRIIEAIAQRL
;
A
#
# COMPACT_ATOMS: atom_id res chain seq x y z
N MET A 1 25.94 22.50 -9.14
CA MET A 1 25.22 21.58 -8.23
C MET A 1 26.18 20.48 -7.82
N SER A 2 26.18 20.02 -6.58
CA SER A 2 27.04 18.89 -6.16
C SER A 2 26.39 17.57 -6.60
N VAL A 3 27.19 16.69 -7.22
CA VAL A 3 26.77 15.33 -7.54
C VAL A 3 26.84 14.48 -6.26
N ARG A 4 25.75 13.80 -5.92
CA ARG A 4 25.73 12.83 -4.82
C ARG A 4 26.17 11.46 -5.32
N GLU A 5 26.77 10.66 -4.44
CA GLU A 5 27.04 9.27 -4.79
C GLU A 5 25.74 8.47 -4.91
N LEU A 6 24.76 8.76 -4.03
CA LEU A 6 23.49 8.08 -3.98
C LEU A 6 22.33 9.04 -3.65
N ILE A 7 21.24 8.95 -4.43
CA ILE A 7 19.95 9.51 -4.04
C ILE A 7 18.95 8.36 -3.83
N ILE A 8 18.23 8.43 -2.70
CA ILE A 8 17.17 7.48 -2.33
C ILE A 8 15.83 8.22 -2.45
N VAL A 9 14.92 7.70 -3.27
CA VAL A 9 13.59 8.27 -3.48
C VAL A 9 12.60 7.57 -2.56
N GLY A 10 12.16 8.30 -1.52
CA GLY A 10 11.23 7.84 -0.50
C GLY A 10 11.88 7.62 0.87
N ALA A 11 11.30 8.25 1.92
CA ALA A 11 11.70 8.15 3.32
C ALA A 11 10.84 7.15 4.10
N GLY A 12 10.39 6.08 3.46
CA GLY A 12 9.76 4.93 4.11
C GLY A 12 10.80 4.02 4.79
N PRO A 13 10.37 2.98 5.52
CA PRO A 13 11.29 2.09 6.25
C PRO A 13 12.41 1.51 5.39
N SER A 14 12.12 1.12 4.14
CA SER A 14 13.12 0.57 3.21
C SER A 14 14.13 1.63 2.75
N GLY A 15 13.67 2.88 2.49
CA GLY A 15 14.56 3.98 2.13
C GLY A 15 15.45 4.41 3.29
N LEU A 16 14.90 4.47 4.51
CA LEU A 16 15.68 4.75 5.72
C LEU A 16 16.72 3.67 5.98
N SER A 17 16.36 2.37 5.80
CA SER A 17 17.28 1.26 5.95
C SER A 17 18.44 1.35 4.95
N ALA A 18 18.16 1.69 3.69
CA ALA A 18 19.18 1.89 2.66
C ALA A 18 20.12 3.07 3.01
N ALA A 19 19.57 4.18 3.49
CA ALA A 19 20.35 5.35 3.91
C ALA A 19 21.27 5.03 5.10
N ILE A 20 20.79 4.26 6.07
CA ILE A 20 21.59 3.79 7.21
C ILE A 20 22.74 2.90 6.71
N ALA A 21 22.47 1.96 5.81
CA ALA A 21 23.48 1.09 5.25
C ALA A 21 24.55 1.87 4.47
N ALA A 22 24.15 2.88 3.69
CA ALA A 22 25.05 3.79 2.99
C ALA A 22 25.93 4.56 3.98
N LYS A 23 25.34 5.18 4.98
CA LYS A 23 26.05 5.96 6.00
C LYS A 23 27.06 5.11 6.77
N LYS A 24 26.71 3.87 7.16
CA LYS A 24 27.63 2.93 7.82
C LYS A 24 28.86 2.59 6.97
N ARG A 25 28.76 2.71 5.65
CA ARG A 25 29.88 2.50 4.70
C ARG A 25 30.57 3.79 4.21
N GLY A 26 30.16 4.95 4.76
CA GLY A 26 30.73 6.24 4.37
C GLY A 26 30.32 6.71 2.97
N ILE A 27 29.26 6.14 2.39
CA ILE A 27 28.74 6.54 1.08
C ILE A 27 27.88 7.79 1.26
N ASP A 28 28.19 8.86 0.50
CA ASP A 28 27.41 10.10 0.48
C ASP A 28 26.02 9.83 -0.09
N CYS A 29 24.97 9.98 0.74
CA CYS A 29 23.61 9.75 0.31
C CYS A 29 22.64 10.83 0.81
N GLN A 30 21.60 11.07 0.01
CA GLN A 30 20.48 11.92 0.38
C GLN A 30 19.17 11.22 0.07
N ILE A 31 18.21 11.32 1.00
CA ILE A 31 16.84 10.88 0.76
C ILE A 31 16.02 12.07 0.22
N VAL A 32 15.17 11.83 -0.76
CA VAL A 32 14.16 12.76 -1.28
C VAL A 32 12.77 12.19 -1.00
N GLU A 33 11.96 12.93 -0.25
CA GLU A 33 10.64 12.50 0.21
C GLU A 33 9.56 13.50 -0.24
N GLN A 34 8.51 13.01 -0.88
CA GLN A 34 7.41 13.85 -1.38
C GLN A 34 6.52 14.42 -0.28
N GLY A 35 6.44 13.76 0.86
CA GLY A 35 5.59 14.13 1.98
C GLY A 35 6.36 14.28 3.28
N VAL A 36 5.94 13.52 4.30
CA VAL A 36 6.55 13.49 5.64
C VAL A 36 7.35 12.21 5.84
N LEU A 37 8.16 12.17 6.88
CA LEU A 37 8.88 10.96 7.28
C LEU A 37 7.92 9.78 7.43
N VAL A 38 8.24 8.65 6.80
CA VAL A 38 7.40 7.44 6.72
C VAL A 38 5.96 7.75 6.32
N ASN A 39 5.80 8.50 5.23
CA ASN A 39 4.52 9.07 4.77
C ASN A 39 3.39 8.03 4.67
N SER A 40 3.66 6.82 4.20
CA SER A 40 2.66 5.74 4.14
C SER A 40 2.14 5.38 5.53
N ILE A 41 3.02 5.26 6.55
CA ILE A 41 2.63 4.99 7.95
C ILE A 41 1.83 6.17 8.53
N TYR A 42 2.25 7.40 8.20
CA TYR A 42 1.51 8.59 8.61
C TYR A 42 0.08 8.61 8.07
N ARG A 43 -0.15 8.08 6.85
CA ARG A 43 -1.48 8.03 6.20
C ARG A 43 -2.32 6.81 6.59
N PHE A 44 -1.79 5.87 7.36
CA PHE A 44 -2.58 4.77 7.93
C PHE A 44 -3.64 5.30 8.91
N PRO A 45 -4.74 4.56 9.11
CA PRO A 45 -5.77 4.94 10.08
C PRO A 45 -5.17 5.24 11.45
N PRO A 46 -5.65 6.30 12.16
CA PRO A 46 -5.08 6.71 13.46
C PRO A 46 -5.01 5.60 14.50
N GLN A 47 -6.00 4.71 14.54
CA GLN A 47 -6.10 3.59 15.48
C GLN A 47 -5.42 2.31 14.99
N MET A 48 -4.70 2.36 13.87
CA MET A 48 -4.07 1.17 13.30
C MET A 48 -3.06 0.54 14.26
N VAL A 49 -3.18 -0.76 14.43
CA VAL A 49 -2.19 -1.64 15.09
C VAL A 49 -1.53 -2.49 14.00
N PHE A 50 -0.21 -2.58 14.04
CA PHE A 50 0.54 -3.36 13.07
C PHE A 50 0.20 -4.85 13.15
N PHE A 51 0.44 -5.55 12.07
CA PHE A 51 0.23 -6.99 12.00
C PHE A 51 1.31 -7.78 12.75
N THR A 52 2.52 -7.24 12.79
CA THR A 52 3.75 -7.87 13.25
C THR A 52 4.23 -7.30 14.60
N THR A 53 5.25 -7.93 15.17
CA THR A 53 5.89 -7.49 16.41
C THR A 53 6.86 -6.32 16.16
N PRO A 54 7.22 -5.54 17.20
CA PRO A 54 8.13 -4.40 17.06
C PRO A 54 9.48 -4.79 16.45
N GLU A 55 10.05 -5.93 16.82
CA GLU A 55 11.38 -6.42 16.41
C GLU A 55 11.45 -6.62 14.88
N LEU A 56 10.33 -7.00 14.27
CA LEU A 56 10.25 -7.19 12.83
C LEU A 56 10.14 -5.87 12.05
N LEU A 57 9.85 -4.77 12.73
CA LEU A 57 9.83 -3.42 12.16
C LEU A 57 11.13 -2.64 12.37
N GLU A 58 12.08 -3.20 13.15
CA GLU A 58 13.37 -2.58 13.42
C GLU A 58 14.24 -2.42 12.18
N ILE A 59 14.93 -1.28 12.11
CA ILE A 59 15.92 -1.00 11.08
C ILE A 59 17.22 -0.45 11.69
N GLY A 60 18.34 -0.67 11.02
CA GLY A 60 19.64 -0.14 11.41
C GLY A 60 20.25 -0.75 12.68
N GLY A 61 19.58 -1.71 13.32
CA GLY A 61 19.96 -2.27 14.61
C GLY A 61 19.53 -1.41 15.80
N LEU A 62 18.63 -0.44 15.61
CA LEU A 62 18.03 0.34 16.68
C LEU A 62 16.80 -0.41 17.21
N PRO A 63 16.73 -0.76 18.51
CA PRO A 63 15.58 -1.48 19.08
C PRO A 63 14.28 -0.67 19.01
N PHE A 64 13.19 -1.34 18.66
CA PHE A 64 11.84 -0.78 18.70
C PHE A 64 11.12 -1.33 19.95
N VAL A 65 11.16 -0.59 21.03
CA VAL A 65 10.51 -0.97 22.29
C VAL A 65 9.06 -0.51 22.28
N SER A 66 8.13 -1.46 22.49
CA SER A 66 6.70 -1.21 22.67
C SER A 66 6.22 -1.98 23.92
N PRO A 67 5.27 -1.43 24.70
CA PRO A 67 4.65 -2.17 25.80
C PRO A 67 3.65 -3.24 25.32
N TYR A 68 3.40 -3.33 24.01
CA TYR A 68 2.45 -4.25 23.41
C TYR A 68 3.14 -5.18 22.43
N ASP A 69 2.61 -6.39 22.29
CA ASP A 69 3.10 -7.38 21.30
C ASP A 69 3.05 -6.87 19.87
N LYS A 70 2.12 -5.96 19.60
CA LYS A 70 1.93 -5.35 18.28
C LYS A 70 1.91 -3.84 18.42
N PRO A 71 2.86 -3.13 17.79
CA PRO A 71 2.96 -1.69 17.96
C PRO A 71 1.83 -0.97 17.21
N THR A 72 1.48 0.19 17.74
CA THR A 72 0.53 1.13 17.13
C THR A 72 1.21 1.99 16.06
N ARG A 73 0.39 2.59 15.17
CA ARG A 73 0.85 3.62 14.24
C ARG A 73 1.63 4.74 14.95
N ALA A 74 1.14 5.21 16.10
CA ALA A 74 1.76 6.31 16.84
C ALA A 74 3.17 5.94 17.36
N GLU A 75 3.35 4.69 17.81
CA GLU A 75 4.65 4.18 18.25
C GLU A 75 5.62 4.04 17.07
N ALA A 76 5.16 3.51 15.92
CA ALA A 76 5.97 3.42 14.73
C ALA A 76 6.44 4.80 14.23
N LEU A 77 5.56 5.82 14.22
CA LEU A 77 5.94 7.17 13.87
C LEU A 77 7.01 7.75 14.81
N ARG A 78 6.93 7.47 16.11
CA ARG A 78 7.96 7.88 17.09
C ARG A 78 9.26 7.14 16.86
N TYR A 79 9.19 5.83 16.62
CA TYR A 79 10.33 4.99 16.35
C TYR A 79 11.13 5.46 15.12
N TYR A 80 10.48 5.64 13.98
CA TYR A 80 11.16 6.06 12.75
C TYR A 80 11.72 7.48 12.81
N ARG A 81 11.11 8.41 13.57
CA ARG A 81 11.75 9.70 13.88
C ARG A 81 13.04 9.51 14.66
N LYS A 82 13.00 8.68 15.71
CA LYS A 82 14.20 8.36 16.50
C LYS A 82 15.28 7.73 15.63
N VAL A 83 14.92 6.87 14.69
CA VAL A 83 15.87 6.30 13.71
C VAL A 83 16.52 7.39 12.88
N ALA A 84 15.73 8.27 12.26
CA ALA A 84 16.26 9.35 11.42
C ALA A 84 17.21 10.26 12.19
N ASP A 85 16.87 10.63 13.42
CA ASP A 85 17.70 11.46 14.31
C ASP A 85 18.97 10.72 14.77
N THR A 86 18.84 9.46 15.18
CA THR A 86 19.98 8.66 15.69
C THR A 86 21.07 8.48 14.63
N PHE A 87 20.66 8.27 13.39
CA PHE A 87 21.60 8.11 12.28
C PHE A 87 21.87 9.42 11.53
N ASP A 88 21.33 10.57 11.99
CA ASP A 88 21.49 11.88 11.36
C ASP A 88 21.32 11.77 9.82
N LEU A 89 20.15 11.29 9.37
CA LEU A 89 19.88 11.03 7.97
C LEU A 89 19.55 12.33 7.22
N GLN A 90 20.17 12.54 6.07
CA GLN A 90 19.95 13.70 5.21
C GLN A 90 18.65 13.50 4.39
N ILE A 91 17.56 14.17 4.77
CA ILE A 91 16.25 14.01 4.12
C ILE A 91 15.77 15.38 3.58
N ALA A 92 15.49 15.43 2.28
CA ALA A 92 14.80 16.56 1.66
C ALA A 92 13.29 16.25 1.61
N PHE A 93 12.54 16.90 2.47
CA PHE A 93 11.09 16.78 2.54
C PHE A 93 10.36 17.71 1.58
N ASP A 94 9.06 17.42 1.33
CA ASP A 94 8.20 18.18 0.41
C ASP A 94 8.84 18.26 -0.99
N GLU A 95 9.35 17.14 -1.48
CA GLU A 95 10.03 17.11 -2.76
C GLU A 95 9.71 15.81 -3.52
N ARG A 96 8.78 15.92 -4.47
CA ARG A 96 8.34 14.81 -5.32
C ARG A 96 9.26 14.69 -6.53
N VAL A 97 9.84 13.51 -6.75
CA VAL A 97 10.55 13.17 -7.99
C VAL A 97 9.54 12.99 -9.11
N LEU A 98 9.75 13.71 -10.22
CA LEU A 98 8.88 13.68 -11.41
C LEU A 98 9.45 12.83 -12.53
N ALA A 99 10.77 12.88 -12.70
CA ALA A 99 11.50 12.13 -13.70
C ALA A 99 12.92 11.82 -13.20
N VAL A 100 13.49 10.74 -13.72
CA VAL A 100 14.88 10.39 -13.57
C VAL A 100 15.41 10.06 -14.96
N THR A 101 16.39 10.82 -15.43
CA THR A 101 17.04 10.65 -16.71
C THR A 101 18.51 10.33 -16.52
N ARG A 102 19.07 9.50 -17.39
CA ARG A 102 20.49 9.16 -17.37
C ARG A 102 21.25 10.03 -18.34
N ASP A 103 22.32 10.65 -17.86
CA ASP A 103 23.37 11.24 -18.68
C ASP A 103 24.43 10.15 -18.93
N GLU A 104 24.49 9.67 -20.18
CA GLU A 104 25.40 8.59 -20.56
C GLU A 104 26.86 9.05 -20.61
N ASP A 105 27.12 10.31 -20.96
CA ASP A 105 28.50 10.86 -21.08
C ASP A 105 29.10 11.06 -19.70
N GLU A 106 28.36 11.59 -18.74
CA GLU A 106 28.82 11.83 -17.37
C GLU A 106 28.58 10.66 -16.40
N ARG A 107 27.93 9.59 -16.85
CA ARG A 107 27.57 8.40 -16.06
C ARG A 107 26.85 8.74 -14.77
N MET A 108 25.90 9.66 -14.85
CA MET A 108 25.09 10.09 -13.71
C MET A 108 23.61 10.18 -14.07
N PHE A 109 22.80 10.37 -13.04
CA PHE A 109 21.36 10.57 -13.16
C PHE A 109 20.99 11.99 -12.79
N GLU A 110 20.10 12.58 -13.57
CA GLU A 110 19.41 13.81 -13.26
C GLU A 110 18.00 13.49 -12.76
N LEU A 111 17.67 13.98 -11.56
CA LEU A 111 16.37 13.82 -10.95
C LEU A 111 15.65 15.18 -10.97
N GLU A 112 14.60 15.30 -11.76
CA GLU A 112 13.70 16.44 -11.69
C GLU A 112 12.76 16.27 -10.50
N THR A 113 12.65 17.31 -9.66
CA THR A 113 11.81 17.29 -8.47
C THR A 113 10.93 18.52 -8.41
N ARG A 114 9.80 18.41 -7.66
CA ARG A 114 8.87 19.52 -7.43
C ARG A 114 8.29 19.46 -6.01
N SER A 115 8.31 20.61 -5.32
CA SER A 115 7.64 20.74 -4.02
C SER A 115 6.12 20.94 -4.16
N SER A 116 5.37 20.81 -3.06
CA SER A 116 3.94 21.12 -3.00
C SER A 116 3.64 22.57 -3.37
N LYS A 117 4.60 23.48 -3.14
CA LYS A 117 4.55 24.90 -3.53
C LYS A 117 4.94 25.18 -4.98
N GLY A 118 5.18 24.13 -5.79
CA GLY A 118 5.53 24.25 -7.21
C GLY A 118 7.01 24.55 -7.49
N VAL A 119 7.87 24.63 -6.48
CA VAL A 119 9.31 24.89 -6.69
C VAL A 119 9.94 23.66 -7.34
N ARG A 120 10.52 23.86 -8.53
CA ARG A 120 11.27 22.81 -9.24
C ARG A 120 12.76 22.86 -8.86
N ARG A 121 13.37 21.67 -8.74
CA ARG A 121 14.81 21.49 -8.53
C ARG A 121 15.30 20.34 -9.39
N VAL A 122 16.59 20.39 -9.66
CA VAL A 122 17.34 19.28 -10.27
C VAL A 122 18.32 18.75 -9.25
N ARG A 123 18.47 17.45 -9.16
CA ARG A 123 19.45 16.77 -8.33
C ARG A 123 20.25 15.80 -9.16
N LEU A 124 21.54 15.68 -8.85
CA LEU A 124 22.46 14.82 -9.59
C LEU A 124 22.96 13.70 -8.69
N ALA A 125 22.96 12.47 -9.21
CA ALA A 125 23.46 11.30 -8.48
C ALA A 125 24.12 10.28 -9.41
N ARG A 126 25.10 9.51 -8.89
CA ARG A 126 25.67 8.36 -9.60
C ARG A 126 24.81 7.13 -9.52
N HIS A 127 24.06 6.98 -8.43
CA HIS A 127 23.16 5.86 -8.18
C HIS A 127 21.80 6.37 -7.66
N VAL A 128 20.73 5.65 -7.99
CA VAL A 128 19.38 5.95 -7.53
C VAL A 128 18.72 4.70 -6.95
N ILE A 129 18.12 4.82 -5.76
CA ILE A 129 17.27 3.78 -5.19
C ILE A 129 15.83 4.28 -5.17
N PHE A 130 14.90 3.60 -5.86
CA PHE A 130 13.48 3.82 -5.70
C PHE A 130 12.94 3.02 -4.51
N ALA A 131 12.63 3.71 -3.41
CA ALA A 131 11.99 3.16 -2.20
C ALA A 131 10.59 3.77 -2.00
N ILE A 132 9.86 3.97 -3.10
CA ILE A 132 8.61 4.74 -3.19
C ILE A 132 7.39 4.03 -2.61
N GLY A 133 7.48 2.74 -2.28
CA GLY A 133 6.35 1.95 -1.78
C GLY A 133 5.21 1.81 -2.81
N TYR A 134 3.98 1.61 -2.30
CA TYR A 134 2.77 1.48 -3.14
C TYR A 134 1.54 2.21 -2.56
N TYR A 135 1.59 2.69 -1.33
CA TYR A 135 0.40 3.19 -0.62
C TYR A 135 -0.11 4.54 -1.13
N ASP A 136 0.70 5.29 -1.86
CA ASP A 136 0.32 6.62 -2.39
C ASP A 136 -0.51 6.55 -3.68
N HIS A 137 -0.64 5.38 -4.31
CA HIS A 137 -1.38 5.18 -5.56
C HIS A 137 -2.51 4.15 -5.37
N PRO A 138 -3.71 4.60 -4.97
CA PRO A 138 -4.87 3.72 -4.85
C PRO A 138 -5.28 3.18 -6.23
N VAL A 139 -5.77 1.95 -6.24
CA VAL A 139 -6.38 1.36 -7.44
C VAL A 139 -7.75 1.99 -7.62
N ARG A 140 -7.89 2.80 -8.67
CA ARG A 140 -9.14 3.48 -9.01
C ARG A 140 -10.11 2.52 -9.71
N LEU A 141 -11.39 2.73 -9.47
CA LEU A 141 -12.44 1.98 -10.16
C LEU A 141 -12.73 2.53 -11.56
N GLY A 142 -12.45 3.83 -11.81
CA GLY A 142 -12.74 4.50 -13.05
C GLY A 142 -14.24 4.73 -13.29
N VAL A 143 -15.02 4.83 -12.22
CA VAL A 143 -16.47 5.01 -12.29
C VAL A 143 -16.84 6.49 -12.15
N PRO A 144 -17.97 6.93 -12.75
CA PRO A 144 -18.50 8.27 -12.53
C PRO A 144 -18.67 8.56 -11.03
N GLY A 145 -18.30 9.77 -10.60
CA GLY A 145 -18.44 10.22 -9.21
C GLY A 145 -17.34 9.74 -8.26
N GLU A 146 -16.32 9.01 -8.71
CA GLU A 146 -15.20 8.55 -7.87
C GLU A 146 -14.41 9.68 -7.21
N ASP A 147 -14.45 10.89 -7.80
CA ASP A 147 -13.76 12.08 -7.29
C ASP A 147 -14.66 13.03 -6.46
N LEU A 148 -15.88 12.61 -6.10
CA LEU A 148 -16.76 13.41 -5.26
C LEU A 148 -16.17 13.63 -3.87
N PRO A 149 -16.44 14.77 -3.20
CA PRO A 149 -15.80 15.13 -1.91
C PRO A 149 -16.01 14.14 -0.77
N HIS A 150 -17.10 13.35 -0.80
CA HIS A 150 -17.42 12.34 0.21
C HIS A 150 -16.85 10.94 -0.12
N VAL A 151 -16.07 10.83 -1.20
CA VAL A 151 -15.38 9.60 -1.61
C VAL A 151 -13.91 9.66 -1.19
N SER A 152 -13.41 8.59 -0.57
CA SER A 152 -12.01 8.48 -0.20
C SER A 152 -11.44 7.09 -0.48
N HIS A 153 -10.18 7.04 -0.90
CA HIS A 153 -9.40 5.82 -1.01
C HIS A 153 -8.60 5.49 0.26
N TYR A 154 -8.68 6.37 1.26
CA TYR A 154 -7.96 6.24 2.53
C TYR A 154 -8.95 6.34 3.68
N PHE A 155 -8.92 5.35 4.56
CA PHE A 155 -9.75 5.36 5.75
C PHE A 155 -9.12 6.26 6.82
N GLY A 156 -9.94 7.15 7.39
CA GLY A 156 -9.54 8.10 8.41
C GLY A 156 -10.13 7.79 9.78
N ASP A 157 -10.73 8.81 10.41
CA ASP A 157 -11.39 8.68 11.69
C ASP A 157 -12.85 8.24 11.53
N SER A 158 -13.18 7.11 12.15
CA SER A 158 -14.54 6.55 12.12
C SER A 158 -15.58 7.39 12.88
N HIS A 159 -15.15 8.21 13.85
CA HIS A 159 -16.05 9.03 14.66
C HIS A 159 -16.84 10.07 13.83
N LEU A 160 -16.26 10.53 12.72
CA LEU A 160 -16.89 11.48 11.80
C LEU A 160 -18.21 10.94 11.19
N HIS A 161 -18.41 9.62 11.22
CA HIS A 161 -19.54 8.95 10.55
C HIS A 161 -20.60 8.43 11.50
N TYR A 162 -20.67 8.95 12.72
CA TYR A 162 -21.71 8.55 13.66
C TYR A 162 -23.12 8.78 13.08
N ARG A 163 -23.94 7.71 13.02
CA ARG A 163 -25.28 7.66 12.44
C ARG A 163 -25.38 7.97 10.93
N GLN A 164 -24.26 7.97 10.22
CA GLN A 164 -24.23 8.11 8.76
C GLN A 164 -24.32 6.76 8.06
N ASN A 165 -24.83 6.78 6.82
CA ASN A 165 -24.76 5.64 5.91
C ASN A 165 -23.40 5.65 5.24
N VAL A 166 -22.61 4.61 5.44
CA VAL A 166 -21.24 4.53 4.88
C VAL A 166 -21.11 3.30 4.02
N VAL A 167 -20.71 3.50 2.76
CA VAL A 167 -20.40 2.40 1.85
C VAL A 167 -18.89 2.16 1.86
N VAL A 168 -18.50 0.92 2.16
CA VAL A 168 -17.12 0.46 2.11
C VAL A 168 -16.97 -0.53 0.96
N VAL A 169 -16.12 -0.21 -0.02
CA VAL A 169 -15.88 -1.05 -1.20
C VAL A 169 -14.53 -1.74 -1.07
N GLY A 170 -14.54 -3.06 -1.08
CA GLY A 170 -13.33 -3.88 -0.94
C GLY A 170 -13.60 -5.18 -0.18
N GLY A 171 -12.64 -6.10 -0.15
CA GLY A 171 -12.78 -7.39 0.52
C GLY A 171 -11.53 -7.85 1.28
N GLY A 172 -10.52 -6.96 1.42
CA GLY A 172 -9.28 -7.23 2.15
C GLY A 172 -9.26 -6.63 3.56
N ASN A 173 -8.07 -6.63 4.18
CA ASN A 173 -7.86 -6.12 5.54
C ASN A 173 -8.38 -4.70 5.75
N SER A 174 -8.03 -3.77 4.86
CA SER A 174 -8.43 -2.36 5.00
C SER A 174 -9.94 -2.18 5.01
N ALA A 175 -10.67 -2.91 4.13
CA ALA A 175 -12.12 -2.84 4.07
C ALA A 175 -12.78 -3.47 5.31
N ALA A 176 -12.29 -4.62 5.76
CA ALA A 176 -12.82 -5.31 6.94
C ALA A 176 -12.60 -4.48 8.22
N GLU A 177 -11.39 -3.95 8.41
CA GLU A 177 -11.06 -3.11 9.57
C GLU A 177 -11.85 -1.80 9.56
N ALA A 178 -11.97 -1.13 8.40
CA ALA A 178 -12.76 0.09 8.27
C ALA A 178 -14.24 -0.16 8.57
N ALA A 179 -14.83 -1.23 8.02
CA ALA A 179 -16.22 -1.59 8.25
C ALA A 179 -16.48 -1.85 9.75
N LEU A 180 -15.61 -2.58 10.44
CA LEU A 180 -15.72 -2.83 11.87
C LEU A 180 -15.58 -1.56 12.71
N LEU A 181 -14.61 -0.68 12.39
CA LEU A 181 -14.40 0.57 13.11
C LEU A 181 -15.60 1.51 12.93
N LEU A 182 -16.11 1.64 11.72
CA LEU A 182 -17.30 2.42 11.40
C LEU A 182 -18.54 1.91 12.16
N HIS A 183 -18.77 0.60 12.12
CA HIS A 183 -19.87 -0.04 12.85
C HIS A 183 -19.77 0.23 14.35
N ARG A 184 -18.58 0.06 14.97
CA ARG A 184 -18.35 0.33 16.39
C ARG A 184 -18.54 1.81 16.74
N SER A 185 -18.35 2.71 15.80
CA SER A 185 -18.59 4.15 15.95
C SER A 185 -20.05 4.53 15.69
N GLY A 186 -20.94 3.57 15.43
CA GLY A 186 -22.37 3.79 15.26
C GLY A 186 -22.79 4.23 13.85
N ALA A 187 -21.97 4.00 12.82
CA ALA A 187 -22.33 4.18 11.43
C ALA A 187 -23.20 3.00 10.92
N HIS A 188 -24.08 3.27 9.94
CA HIS A 188 -24.79 2.25 9.18
C HIS A 188 -23.91 1.82 7.98
N VAL A 189 -23.26 0.66 8.12
CA VAL A 189 -22.24 0.21 7.16
C VAL A 189 -22.82 -0.74 6.12
N THR A 190 -22.55 -0.46 4.85
CA THR A 190 -22.75 -1.42 3.75
C THR A 190 -21.37 -1.75 3.11
N LEU A 191 -20.98 -3.02 3.21
CA LEU A 191 -19.77 -3.55 2.55
C LEU A 191 -20.13 -4.05 1.16
N VAL A 192 -19.43 -3.56 0.12
CA VAL A 192 -19.61 -3.98 -1.28
C VAL A 192 -18.33 -4.68 -1.74
N HIS A 193 -18.47 -5.92 -2.21
CA HIS A 193 -17.33 -6.69 -2.71
C HIS A 193 -17.66 -7.45 -3.99
N ARG A 194 -16.76 -7.39 -4.98
CA ARG A 194 -16.96 -8.02 -6.29
C ARG A 194 -16.90 -9.54 -6.28
N HIS A 195 -16.26 -10.15 -5.27
CA HIS A 195 -16.16 -11.60 -5.13
C HIS A 195 -17.26 -12.15 -4.18
N PRO A 196 -17.58 -13.46 -4.27
CA PRO A 196 -18.62 -14.07 -3.45
C PRO A 196 -18.25 -14.18 -1.96
N THR A 197 -16.96 -14.02 -1.61
CA THR A 197 -16.48 -14.11 -0.21
C THR A 197 -15.38 -13.10 0.05
N LEU A 198 -15.17 -12.76 1.32
CA LEU A 198 -14.03 -11.96 1.75
C LEU A 198 -12.70 -12.69 1.49
N LYS A 199 -11.63 -11.91 1.27
CA LYS A 199 -10.28 -12.46 1.04
C LYS A 199 -9.81 -13.31 2.22
N ARG A 200 -9.20 -14.46 1.95
CA ARG A 200 -8.66 -15.35 2.99
C ARG A 200 -7.49 -14.73 3.76
N THR A 201 -6.83 -13.74 3.19
CA THR A 201 -5.70 -13.01 3.79
C THR A 201 -6.09 -11.98 4.85
N ILE A 202 -7.39 -11.84 5.17
CA ILE A 202 -7.81 -11.03 6.31
C ILE A 202 -7.23 -11.60 7.60
N LYS A 203 -6.67 -10.71 8.43
CA LYS A 203 -6.06 -11.03 9.72
C LYS A 203 -6.94 -11.97 10.53
N TYR A 204 -6.36 -13.04 11.08
CA TYR A 204 -7.10 -14.10 11.77
C TYR A 204 -7.94 -13.62 12.95
N TRP A 205 -7.58 -12.48 13.58
CA TRP A 205 -8.37 -11.87 14.66
C TRP A 205 -9.43 -10.88 14.19
N VAL A 206 -9.34 -10.40 12.94
CA VAL A 206 -10.35 -9.50 12.33
C VAL A 206 -11.44 -10.30 11.64
N ARG A 207 -11.07 -11.40 11.00
CA ARG A 207 -11.96 -12.21 10.18
C ARG A 207 -13.19 -12.73 10.91
N PRO A 208 -13.10 -13.35 12.12
CA PRO A 208 -14.26 -13.84 12.82
C PRO A 208 -15.27 -12.75 13.18
N ASP A 209 -14.77 -11.54 13.54
CA ASP A 209 -15.63 -10.43 13.93
C ASP A 209 -16.41 -9.88 12.72
N ILE A 210 -15.73 -9.59 11.60
CA ILE A 210 -16.43 -9.09 10.41
C ILE A 210 -17.44 -10.10 9.86
N GLU A 211 -17.10 -11.40 9.85
CA GLU A 211 -18.02 -12.46 9.41
C GLU A 211 -19.24 -12.56 10.32
N ASN A 212 -19.06 -12.44 11.65
CA ASN A 212 -20.18 -12.44 12.61
C ASN A 212 -21.06 -11.20 12.42
N ARG A 213 -20.50 -9.98 12.27
CA ARG A 213 -21.27 -8.75 12.03
C ARG A 213 -22.08 -8.82 10.74
N ILE A 214 -21.54 -9.42 9.69
CA ILE A 214 -22.28 -9.66 8.44
C ILE A 214 -23.39 -10.69 8.65
N LYS A 215 -23.10 -11.81 9.31
CA LYS A 215 -24.06 -12.89 9.55
C LYS A 215 -25.27 -12.44 10.39
N GLU A 216 -25.06 -11.62 11.39
CA GLU A 216 -26.15 -11.08 12.23
C GLU A 216 -26.86 -9.86 11.62
N GLY A 217 -26.36 -9.35 10.47
CA GLY A 217 -26.97 -8.22 9.75
C GLY A 217 -26.63 -6.84 10.31
N SER A 218 -25.74 -6.72 11.30
CA SER A 218 -25.30 -5.42 11.83
C SER A 218 -24.36 -4.66 10.89
N ILE A 219 -23.68 -5.36 9.97
CA ILE A 219 -23.03 -4.81 8.79
C ILE A 219 -23.70 -5.43 7.57
N ALA A 220 -24.37 -4.61 6.73
CA ALA A 220 -24.92 -5.08 5.47
C ALA A 220 -23.77 -5.45 4.51
N ALA A 221 -23.89 -6.57 3.79
CA ALA A 221 -22.88 -6.98 2.80
C ALA A 221 -23.54 -7.30 1.45
N ARG A 222 -22.88 -6.85 0.37
CA ARG A 222 -23.24 -7.14 -1.01
C ARG A 222 -22.04 -7.76 -1.71
N PHE A 223 -22.03 -9.08 -1.72
CA PHE A 223 -21.03 -9.88 -2.43
C PHE A 223 -21.40 -10.05 -3.90
N SER A 224 -20.46 -10.49 -4.73
CA SER A 224 -20.61 -10.60 -6.19
C SER A 224 -21.21 -9.32 -6.79
N THR A 225 -20.76 -8.15 -6.29
CA THR A 225 -21.35 -6.85 -6.59
C THR A 225 -20.26 -5.83 -6.88
N CYS A 226 -20.38 -5.10 -7.99
CA CYS A 226 -19.48 -4.01 -8.34
C CYS A 226 -20.19 -2.65 -8.26
N VAL A 227 -19.41 -1.61 -7.94
CA VAL A 227 -19.85 -0.21 -8.06
C VAL A 227 -19.76 0.19 -9.53
N ILE A 228 -20.80 0.86 -10.02
CA ILE A 228 -20.86 1.39 -11.38
C ILE A 228 -20.95 2.92 -11.45
N GLU A 229 -21.41 3.57 -10.38
CA GLU A 229 -21.50 5.02 -10.24
C GLU A 229 -21.54 5.41 -8.76
N VAL A 230 -20.91 6.52 -8.40
CA VAL A 230 -21.09 7.18 -7.10
C VAL A 230 -21.85 8.48 -7.31
N ARG A 231 -22.92 8.71 -6.54
CA ARG A 231 -23.75 9.91 -6.56
C ARG A 231 -23.60 10.70 -5.26
N PRO A 232 -24.08 11.94 -5.18
CA PRO A 232 -23.93 12.76 -3.98
C PRO A 232 -24.46 12.15 -2.67
N THR A 233 -25.47 11.26 -2.75
CA THR A 233 -26.14 10.68 -1.58
C THR A 233 -26.29 9.17 -1.67
N SER A 234 -25.70 8.53 -2.69
CA SER A 234 -25.86 7.09 -2.91
C SER A 234 -24.75 6.49 -3.77
N VAL A 235 -24.66 5.17 -3.78
CA VAL A 235 -23.80 4.38 -4.67
C VAL A 235 -24.68 3.45 -5.49
N VAL A 236 -24.52 3.51 -6.81
CA VAL A 236 -25.18 2.58 -7.73
C VAL A 236 -24.30 1.35 -7.89
N VAL A 237 -24.87 0.19 -7.60
CA VAL A 237 -24.18 -1.09 -7.64
C VAL A 237 -24.89 -2.06 -8.57
N ARG A 238 -24.12 -2.96 -9.18
CA ARG A 238 -24.64 -4.02 -10.04
C ARG A 238 -24.11 -5.37 -9.59
N GLN A 239 -25.00 -6.33 -9.48
CA GLN A 239 -24.65 -7.72 -9.22
C GLN A 239 -23.95 -8.30 -10.45
N ILE A 240 -22.88 -9.05 -10.24
CA ILE A 240 -22.12 -9.73 -11.28
C ILE A 240 -22.28 -11.25 -11.09
N PRO A 241 -22.34 -12.05 -12.18
CA PRO A 241 -22.36 -13.51 -12.07
C PRO A 241 -21.10 -14.02 -11.37
N ASP A 242 -21.26 -15.07 -10.55
CA ASP A 242 -20.15 -15.66 -9.78
C ASP A 242 -19.03 -16.19 -10.68
N GLU A 243 -19.33 -16.64 -11.91
CA GLU A 243 -18.35 -17.08 -12.91
C GLU A 243 -17.43 -15.93 -13.37
N ALA A 244 -17.94 -14.72 -13.49
CA ALA A 244 -17.14 -13.53 -13.84
C ALA A 244 -16.26 -13.04 -12.66
N ALA A 245 -16.64 -13.35 -11.44
CA ALA A 245 -15.89 -13.05 -10.23
C ALA A 245 -14.70 -14.02 -10.01
N ALA A 246 -14.73 -15.20 -10.63
CA ALA A 246 -13.74 -16.26 -10.44
C ALA A 246 -12.50 -16.13 -11.34
N THR A 247 -12.50 -15.27 -12.34
CA THR A 247 -11.41 -15.15 -13.35
C THR A 247 -10.21 -14.32 -12.89
N ASP A 248 -10.26 -13.75 -11.68
CA ASP A 248 -9.08 -13.09 -11.12
C ASP A 248 -8.08 -14.13 -10.57
N ASP A 249 -6.89 -14.12 -11.14
CA ASP A 249 -5.66 -14.89 -10.83
C ASP A 249 -5.29 -14.94 -9.32
N GLU A 250 -5.93 -14.14 -8.50
CA GLU A 250 -5.76 -14.03 -7.04
C GLU A 250 -6.33 -15.25 -6.29
N ALA A 251 -7.39 -15.87 -6.82
CA ALA A 251 -7.98 -17.08 -6.24
C ALA A 251 -7.09 -18.33 -6.48
N ALA A 252 -6.39 -18.37 -7.60
CA ALA A 252 -5.44 -19.44 -7.92
C ALA A 252 -4.20 -19.38 -7.01
N ARG A 253 -3.66 -18.18 -6.75
CA ARG A 253 -2.50 -17.97 -5.88
C ARG A 253 -2.79 -18.19 -4.40
N GLN A 254 -3.98 -17.84 -3.93
CA GLN A 254 -4.38 -18.15 -2.57
C GLN A 254 -4.42 -19.65 -2.31
N ARG A 255 -4.64 -20.48 -3.35
CA ARG A 255 -4.58 -21.95 -3.24
C ARG A 255 -3.13 -22.45 -3.13
N GLU A 256 -2.18 -21.86 -3.85
CA GLU A 256 -0.77 -22.25 -3.81
C GLU A 256 -0.05 -21.85 -2.52
N LEU A 257 -0.35 -20.65 -1.98
CA LEU A 257 0.27 -20.16 -0.73
C LEU A 257 -0.19 -20.89 0.54
N PHE A 258 -1.32 -21.60 0.49
CA PHE A 258 -1.91 -22.28 1.65
C PHE A 258 -2.18 -23.77 1.41
N ALA A 259 -1.59 -24.38 0.39
CA ALA A 259 -1.72 -25.80 0.10
C ALA A 259 -1.19 -26.72 1.23
N ASP A 260 -0.32 -26.20 2.11
CA ASP A 260 0.32 -26.95 3.20
C ASP A 260 -0.32 -26.74 4.58
N ALA A 261 -1.42 -25.98 4.69
CA ALA A 261 -2.11 -25.73 5.96
C ALA A 261 -3.50 -26.37 5.98
N ASP A 262 -3.52 -27.59 6.52
CA ASP A 262 -4.65 -28.30 7.16
C ASP A 262 -6.02 -28.36 6.42
N ALA A 263 -6.25 -29.50 5.77
CA ALA A 263 -7.46 -29.85 5.02
C ALA A 263 -8.66 -30.30 5.88
N SER A 264 -8.88 -29.75 7.07
CA SER A 264 -9.96 -30.16 7.95
C SER A 264 -10.80 -29.01 8.50
N ARG A 265 -11.54 -28.32 7.62
CA ARG A 265 -12.76 -27.61 8.03
C ARG A 265 -13.69 -27.42 6.85
N ALA A 266 -14.88 -27.99 6.97
CA ALA A 266 -15.98 -27.90 6.01
C ALA A 266 -16.43 -26.46 5.74
N PRO A 267 -16.95 -26.16 4.53
CA PRO A 267 -17.42 -24.82 4.16
C PRO A 267 -18.66 -24.43 4.97
N ALA A 268 -18.63 -23.23 5.53
CA ALA A 268 -19.80 -22.62 6.16
C ALA A 268 -20.90 -22.42 5.11
N SER A 269 -22.11 -22.78 5.51
CA SER A 269 -23.34 -22.77 4.72
C SER A 269 -23.62 -21.47 4.00
N ALA A 270 -24.11 -21.60 2.77
CA ALA A 270 -24.60 -20.56 1.90
C ALA A 270 -25.59 -19.61 2.59
N LEU A 271 -25.32 -18.32 2.56
CA LEU A 271 -26.30 -17.27 2.83
C LEU A 271 -27.26 -17.22 1.65
N VAL A 272 -28.56 -17.22 1.96
CA VAL A 272 -29.71 -17.26 1.06
C VAL A 272 -29.58 -16.20 -0.03
N ALA A 273 -29.47 -16.63 -1.29
CA ALA A 273 -29.60 -15.78 -2.45
C ALA A 273 -31.07 -15.40 -2.67
N PRO A 274 -31.41 -14.14 -3.01
CA PRO A 274 -32.72 -13.83 -3.56
C PRO A 274 -32.87 -14.46 -4.95
N GLY A 275 -34.05 -14.98 -5.26
CA GLY A 275 -34.38 -15.68 -6.48
C GLY A 275 -34.16 -14.86 -7.76
N PRO A 276 -34.17 -15.51 -8.95
CA PRO A 276 -33.74 -14.92 -10.23
C PRO A 276 -34.79 -13.90 -10.71
N SER A 277 -34.30 -12.66 -10.95
CA SER A 277 -34.97 -11.67 -11.78
C SER A 277 -34.13 -11.38 -13.02
N ASP A 278 -34.75 -11.26 -14.17
CA ASP A 278 -34.15 -11.07 -15.49
C ASP A 278 -33.21 -9.86 -15.55
N GLY A 279 -31.94 -10.12 -15.88
CA GLY A 279 -30.87 -9.14 -16.03
C GLY A 279 -30.08 -8.86 -14.74
N PRO A 280 -28.83 -8.37 -14.83
CA PRO A 280 -28.04 -8.06 -13.65
C PRO A 280 -28.70 -6.91 -12.88
N ALA A 281 -29.22 -7.20 -11.68
CA ALA A 281 -29.96 -6.25 -10.86
C ALA A 281 -29.08 -5.05 -10.53
N VAL A 282 -29.51 -3.86 -10.98
CA VAL A 282 -28.92 -2.57 -10.60
C VAL A 282 -29.65 -2.06 -9.37
N ASN A 283 -28.92 -1.77 -8.32
CA ASN A 283 -29.47 -1.29 -7.05
C ASN A 283 -28.79 0.00 -6.62
N GLU A 284 -29.49 0.82 -5.88
CA GLU A 284 -28.96 2.04 -5.28
C GLU A 284 -28.83 1.85 -3.77
N VAL A 285 -27.68 2.21 -3.20
CA VAL A 285 -27.35 2.10 -1.78
C VAL A 285 -27.14 3.51 -1.22
N PRO A 286 -27.89 3.94 -0.19
CA PRO A 286 -27.68 5.23 0.45
C PRO A 286 -26.25 5.37 0.97
N ALA A 287 -25.61 6.54 0.77
CA ALA A 287 -24.26 6.81 1.20
C ALA A 287 -24.04 8.29 1.49
N ASP A 288 -23.69 8.61 2.72
CA ASP A 288 -23.21 9.92 3.15
C ASP A 288 -21.69 10.00 2.99
N ALA A 289 -20.99 8.84 3.03
CA ALA A 289 -19.56 8.69 2.75
C ALA A 289 -19.28 7.37 2.04
N VAL A 290 -18.22 7.36 1.20
CA VAL A 290 -17.80 6.19 0.43
C VAL A 290 -16.30 5.97 0.59
N TYR A 291 -15.91 4.77 1.02
CA TYR A 291 -14.52 4.35 1.10
C TYR A 291 -14.21 3.29 0.05
N LEU A 292 -13.41 3.66 -0.95
CA LEU A 292 -12.96 2.76 -2.01
C LEU A 292 -11.62 2.10 -1.61
N LEU A 293 -11.68 1.04 -0.81
CA LEU A 293 -10.52 0.34 -0.27
C LEU A 293 -10.16 -0.87 -1.15
N THR A 294 -9.94 -0.58 -2.42
CA THR A 294 -9.75 -1.54 -3.52
C THR A 294 -8.31 -2.01 -3.70
N GLY A 295 -7.39 -1.51 -2.86
CA GLY A 295 -5.97 -1.80 -2.90
C GLY A 295 -5.13 -0.63 -3.41
N TYR A 296 -3.83 -0.86 -3.50
CA TYR A 296 -2.83 0.13 -3.89
C TYR A 296 -1.83 -0.49 -4.86
N ARG A 297 -1.09 0.33 -5.61
CA ARG A 297 -0.02 -0.09 -6.52
C ARG A 297 1.16 0.87 -6.45
N ALA A 298 2.35 0.42 -6.84
CA ALA A 298 3.50 1.30 -7.00
C ALA A 298 3.28 2.31 -8.15
N ASP A 299 4.03 3.41 -8.15
CA ASP A 299 4.05 4.37 -9.26
C ASP A 299 4.80 3.76 -10.47
N SER A 300 4.09 2.90 -11.20
CA SER A 300 4.62 2.24 -12.41
C SER A 300 4.99 3.25 -13.49
N ASP A 301 4.28 4.38 -13.57
CA ASP A 301 4.56 5.43 -14.55
C ASP A 301 5.91 6.12 -14.29
N LEU A 302 6.24 6.40 -13.01
CA LEU A 302 7.54 6.95 -12.65
C LEU A 302 8.66 5.95 -12.96
N LEU A 303 8.47 4.67 -12.63
CA LEU A 303 9.45 3.63 -12.91
C LEU A 303 9.70 3.46 -14.43
N CYS A 304 8.63 3.44 -15.23
CA CYS A 304 8.75 3.38 -16.69
C CYS A 304 9.47 4.60 -17.27
N ARG A 305 9.16 5.81 -16.79
CA ARG A 305 9.86 7.04 -17.22
C ARG A 305 11.35 7.03 -16.87
N ALA A 306 11.75 6.34 -15.81
CA ALA A 306 13.14 6.10 -15.48
C ALA A 306 13.81 5.00 -16.33
N GLY A 307 13.12 4.46 -17.34
CA GLY A 307 13.63 3.41 -18.22
C GLY A 307 13.56 2.00 -17.65
N ILE A 308 12.93 1.82 -16.49
CA ILE A 308 12.79 0.52 -15.83
C ILE A 308 11.74 -0.32 -16.57
N ARG A 309 12.09 -1.54 -16.96
CA ARG A 309 11.16 -2.49 -17.54
C ARG A 309 10.32 -3.13 -16.43
N LEU A 310 9.03 -3.21 -16.67
CA LEU A 310 8.07 -3.88 -15.80
C LEU A 310 7.58 -5.16 -16.45
N ASN A 311 7.21 -6.15 -15.64
CA ASN A 311 6.55 -7.36 -16.10
C ASN A 311 5.02 -7.13 -16.23
N GLU A 312 4.27 -8.17 -16.62
CA GLU A 312 2.80 -8.12 -16.78
C GLU A 312 2.05 -7.71 -15.51
N ARG A 313 2.68 -7.82 -14.35
CA ARG A 313 2.15 -7.43 -13.04
C ARG A 313 2.62 -6.06 -12.57
N GLU A 314 3.18 -5.27 -13.48
CA GLU A 314 3.76 -3.96 -13.18
C GLU A 314 4.89 -4.01 -12.12
N ALA A 315 5.47 -5.19 -11.88
CA ALA A 315 6.63 -5.34 -11.01
C ALA A 315 7.92 -5.05 -11.80
N PRO A 316 8.89 -4.29 -11.24
CA PRO A 316 10.14 -3.98 -11.92
C PRO A 316 10.97 -5.24 -12.16
N MET A 317 11.51 -5.37 -13.37
CA MET A 317 12.50 -6.41 -13.68
C MET A 317 13.84 -6.02 -13.05
N LEU A 318 14.36 -6.87 -12.18
CA LEU A 318 15.58 -6.62 -11.42
C LEU A 318 16.36 -7.90 -11.13
N ASP A 319 17.64 -7.76 -10.82
CA ASP A 319 18.45 -8.86 -10.28
C ASP A 319 17.98 -9.14 -8.81
N PRO A 320 17.55 -10.35 -8.48
CA PRO A 320 17.03 -10.68 -7.15
C PRO A 320 18.09 -10.65 -6.04
N ARG A 321 19.38 -10.59 -6.38
CA ARG A 321 20.49 -10.52 -5.42
C ARG A 321 20.85 -9.09 -5.07
N THR A 322 20.90 -8.20 -6.08
CA THR A 322 21.35 -6.82 -5.96
C THR A 322 20.21 -5.81 -5.96
N PHE A 323 19.01 -6.20 -6.40
CA PHE A 323 17.86 -5.33 -6.66
C PHE A 323 18.12 -4.24 -7.72
N GLU A 324 19.17 -4.40 -8.54
CA GLU A 324 19.44 -3.54 -9.67
C GLU A 324 18.48 -3.85 -10.82
N THR A 325 18.00 -2.80 -11.46
CA THR A 325 17.08 -2.90 -12.59
C THR A 325 17.84 -3.16 -13.90
N ASN A 326 17.08 -3.19 -15.02
CA ASN A 326 17.70 -3.19 -16.36
C ASN A 326 18.47 -1.90 -16.69
N VAL A 327 18.33 -0.84 -15.88
CA VAL A 327 19.08 0.41 -16.01
C VAL A 327 20.24 0.39 -15.01
N PRO A 328 21.49 0.22 -15.45
CA PRO A 328 22.64 0.13 -14.55
C PRO A 328 22.75 1.38 -13.66
N GLY A 329 22.88 1.19 -12.34
CA GLY A 329 22.90 2.26 -11.34
C GLY A 329 21.54 2.63 -10.77
N ILE A 330 20.43 2.07 -11.28
CA ILE A 330 19.09 2.22 -10.70
C ILE A 330 18.68 0.93 -9.98
N PHE A 331 18.27 1.08 -8.73
CA PHE A 331 17.82 0.00 -7.84
C PHE A 331 16.39 0.25 -7.36
N VAL A 332 15.69 -0.81 -6.96
CA VAL A 332 14.35 -0.69 -6.35
C VAL A 332 14.32 -1.43 -5.02
N ALA A 333 13.74 -0.80 -3.99
CA ALA A 333 13.64 -1.36 -2.65
C ALA A 333 12.21 -1.30 -2.09
N GLY A 334 11.91 -2.22 -1.18
CA GLY A 334 10.64 -2.26 -0.44
C GLY A 334 9.44 -2.58 -1.32
N GLY A 335 8.27 -2.06 -0.95
CA GLY A 335 6.98 -2.41 -1.57
C GLY A 335 6.87 -2.13 -3.07
N ALA A 336 7.68 -1.23 -3.62
CA ALA A 336 7.70 -0.93 -5.06
C ALA A 336 8.08 -2.14 -5.93
N ILE A 337 8.79 -3.13 -5.36
CA ILE A 337 9.17 -4.37 -6.06
C ILE A 337 7.95 -5.24 -6.40
N ALA A 338 6.91 -5.15 -5.58
CA ALA A 338 5.76 -6.06 -5.66
C ALA A 338 4.82 -5.79 -6.85
N GLY A 339 4.91 -4.62 -7.50
CA GLY A 339 3.98 -4.23 -8.56
C GLY A 339 2.53 -4.25 -8.06
N LYS A 340 1.67 -5.06 -8.69
CA LYS A 340 0.27 -5.28 -8.27
C LYS A 340 0.13 -6.24 -7.09
N ASP A 341 1.17 -7.04 -6.78
CA ASP A 341 1.12 -8.07 -5.72
C ASP A 341 1.54 -7.52 -4.36
N THR A 342 0.89 -6.47 -3.90
CA THR A 342 1.24 -5.73 -2.67
C THR A 342 1.18 -6.54 -1.38
N GLY A 343 0.72 -7.80 -1.44
CA GLY A 343 0.67 -8.73 -0.30
C GLY A 343 1.95 -9.51 -0.03
N THR A 344 3.05 -9.29 -0.77
CA THR A 344 4.28 -10.08 -0.69
C THR A 344 5.45 -9.33 -0.05
N ILE A 345 5.48 -8.00 -0.18
CA ILE A 345 6.54 -7.16 0.37
C ILE A 345 5.98 -6.25 1.46
N PHE A 346 6.50 -6.45 2.67
CA PHE A 346 6.17 -5.70 3.88
C PHE A 346 7.44 -5.06 4.45
N ILE A 347 7.33 -4.34 5.55
CA ILE A 347 8.49 -3.76 6.26
C ILE A 347 9.43 -4.88 6.70
N GLU A 348 8.88 -5.98 7.20
CA GLU A 348 9.58 -7.14 7.76
C GLU A 348 10.64 -7.74 6.84
N ASN A 349 10.35 -7.81 5.54
CA ASN A 349 11.30 -8.30 4.53
C ASN A 349 11.95 -7.18 3.72
N GLY A 350 11.23 -6.11 3.41
CA GLY A 350 11.74 -4.97 2.65
C GLY A 350 12.86 -4.19 3.35
N ARG A 351 12.94 -4.25 4.67
CA ARG A 351 13.99 -3.58 5.47
C ARG A 351 15.42 -4.09 5.19
N PHE A 352 15.56 -5.29 4.63
CA PHE A 352 16.87 -5.86 4.29
C PHE A 352 17.34 -5.57 2.87
N HIS A 353 16.46 -4.98 2.01
CA HIS A 353 16.84 -4.67 0.63
C HIS A 353 17.95 -3.64 0.58
N GLY A 354 17.93 -2.64 1.46
CA GLY A 354 18.93 -1.59 1.54
C GLY A 354 20.35 -2.11 1.72
N ASP A 355 20.56 -3.07 2.63
CA ASP A 355 21.90 -3.63 2.88
C ASP A 355 22.48 -4.30 1.64
N ARG A 356 21.68 -5.09 0.90
CA ARG A 356 22.09 -5.78 -0.34
C ARG A 356 22.41 -4.79 -1.46
N ILE A 357 21.56 -3.78 -1.63
CA ILE A 357 21.77 -2.73 -2.65
C ILE A 357 23.07 -1.98 -2.36
N ILE A 358 23.26 -1.55 -1.13
CA ILE A 358 24.45 -0.79 -0.74
C ILE A 358 25.73 -1.63 -0.83
N GLU A 359 25.65 -2.94 -0.56
CA GLU A 359 26.76 -3.85 -0.80
C GLU A 359 27.14 -3.90 -2.29
N ALA A 360 26.14 -4.01 -3.18
CA ALA A 360 26.38 -4.01 -4.63
C ALA A 360 26.96 -2.69 -5.14
N ILE A 361 26.53 -1.54 -4.59
CA ILE A 361 27.10 -0.22 -4.91
C ILE A 361 28.54 -0.12 -4.42
N ALA A 362 28.81 -0.51 -3.17
CA ALA A 362 30.15 -0.42 -2.56
C ALA A 362 31.22 -1.26 -3.30
N GLN A 363 30.83 -2.34 -3.95
CA GLN A 363 31.74 -3.15 -4.78
C GLN A 363 32.19 -2.44 -6.08
N ARG A 364 31.55 -1.33 -6.44
CA ARG A 364 31.83 -0.56 -7.68
C ARG A 364 32.52 0.78 -7.44
N LEU A 365 32.60 1.21 -6.17
CA LEU A 365 33.32 2.40 -5.71
C LEU A 365 34.77 2.09 -5.41
#